data_b29602f41d01d26370a3395a6f1a74b9
#
_entry.id   b29602f41d01d26370a3395a6f1a74b9
#
_cell.length_a   1.000
_cell.length_b   1.000
_cell.length_c   1.000
_cell.angle_alpha   90.00
_cell.angle_beta   90.00
_cell.angle_gamma   90.00
#
_symmetry.space_group_name_H-M   'P 1'
#
loop_
_entity.id
_entity.type
_entity.pdbx_description
1 polymer ?
#
loop_
_entity_poly.entity_id
_entity_poly.type
_entity_poly.pdbx_seq_one_letter_code
_entity_poly.pdbx_strand_id
1 'polypeptide(L)'
;MYPCPKSTSNHWNMGILSGSMVYTQVLTGTLLGLHYTPDIYSAYYSVIHIYREVYYGSLYRYVHSSVASPVFTTVCTHLSRGIFHGSYAYVYSVMWMGIAVFLVLMAIAYMGYVLPWGSMSYWGATVITNLLSSIPGVVPWVCGGFHVSSPTVSRYYIIHSTLPVLTTGSLVFHVLYLHRLSSSSNPGYGTNNRIHFYTWLVHKDTLALVSGLVVTITQVSYGVIMLAHPDNTLEVSVLYTPLHIVPEWYFLEFYSILKSIPGRSSGFLVMISYIYVLNTYGEACTPSGLAGCTVHTGKYYTWYLLSVSVLYSLWMGVQLPQGEYISYGRGYLMVSIWCRVGYINGF
;
A
#
# COMPACT_ATOMS: atom_id res chain seq x y z
N MET A 1 -24.35 23.42 -1.94
CA MET A 1 -23.98 22.18 -2.65
C MET A 1 -22.56 22.31 -3.16
N TYR A 2 -21.73 21.27 -3.00
CA TYR A 2 -20.30 21.31 -3.38
C TYR A 2 -20.16 21.21 -4.92
N PRO A 3 -19.53 22.18 -5.58
CA PRO A 3 -19.37 22.18 -7.04
C PRO A 3 -18.15 21.36 -7.44
N CYS A 4 -18.34 20.39 -8.36
CA CYS A 4 -17.29 19.53 -8.89
C CYS A 4 -17.19 19.65 -10.41
N PRO A 5 -15.98 19.42 -11.02
CA PRO A 5 -15.85 19.39 -12.47
C PRO A 5 -16.68 18.26 -13.08
N LYS A 6 -17.41 18.56 -14.17
CA LYS A 6 -18.23 17.57 -14.89
C LYS A 6 -17.37 16.53 -15.61
N SER A 7 -16.12 16.85 -15.93
CA SER A 7 -15.19 16.01 -16.72
C SER A 7 -14.55 14.87 -15.92
N THR A 8 -14.89 14.68 -14.64
CA THR A 8 -14.32 13.61 -13.82
C THR A 8 -14.77 12.23 -14.29
N SER A 9 -13.80 11.34 -14.57
CA SER A 9 -14.04 9.94 -14.95
C SER A 9 -14.22 9.05 -13.71
N ASN A 10 -14.41 7.74 -13.90
CA ASN A 10 -14.53 6.77 -12.82
C ASN A 10 -13.25 6.64 -11.97
N HIS A 11 -12.10 7.08 -12.46
CA HIS A 11 -10.87 7.12 -11.68
C HIS A 11 -10.95 8.07 -10.46
N TRP A 12 -11.88 9.04 -10.46
CA TRP A 12 -12.13 9.90 -9.29
C TRP A 12 -12.92 9.21 -8.17
N ASN A 13 -13.54 8.06 -8.45
CA ASN A 13 -14.24 7.26 -7.45
C ASN A 13 -13.29 6.35 -6.63
N MET A 14 -12.01 6.24 -7.01
CA MET A 14 -11.04 5.39 -6.29
C MET A 14 -10.80 5.85 -4.85
N GLY A 15 -10.95 7.15 -4.54
CA GLY A 15 -10.82 7.66 -3.19
C GLY A 15 -11.89 7.14 -2.24
N ILE A 16 -13.16 7.20 -2.63
CA ILE A 16 -14.26 6.67 -1.80
C ILE A 16 -14.19 5.14 -1.70
N LEU A 17 -13.80 4.47 -2.78
CA LEU A 17 -13.63 3.02 -2.77
C LEU A 17 -12.51 2.59 -1.83
N SER A 18 -11.34 3.25 -1.85
CA SER A 18 -10.25 2.99 -0.90
C SER A 18 -10.69 3.21 0.55
N GLY A 19 -11.41 4.30 0.82
CA GLY A 19 -11.95 4.60 2.15
C GLY A 19 -12.91 3.51 2.64
N SER A 20 -13.77 2.99 1.78
CA SER A 20 -14.70 1.89 2.12
C SER A 20 -13.99 0.58 2.43
N MET A 21 -12.90 0.28 1.69
CA MET A 21 -12.06 -0.90 1.95
C MET A 21 -11.32 -0.78 3.29
N VAL A 22 -10.77 0.42 3.61
CA VAL A 22 -10.14 0.68 4.91
C VAL A 22 -11.18 0.54 6.04
N TYR A 23 -12.40 1.05 5.85
CA TYR A 23 -13.48 0.88 6.83
C TYR A 23 -13.82 -0.60 7.07
N THR A 24 -13.89 -1.39 6.00
CA THR A 24 -14.10 -2.85 6.09
C THR A 24 -12.98 -3.53 6.90
N GLN A 25 -11.72 -3.10 6.70
CA GLN A 25 -10.58 -3.60 7.47
C GLN A 25 -10.67 -3.25 8.96
N VAL A 26 -11.05 -2.03 9.29
CA VAL A 26 -11.25 -1.62 10.70
C VAL A 26 -12.36 -2.44 11.35
N LEU A 27 -13.50 -2.60 10.68
CA LEU A 27 -14.65 -3.34 11.23
C LEU A 27 -14.31 -4.81 11.46
N THR A 28 -13.82 -5.49 10.43
CA THR A 28 -13.47 -6.92 10.52
C THR A 28 -12.30 -7.16 11.47
N GLY A 29 -11.29 -6.27 11.49
CA GLY A 29 -10.15 -6.34 12.40
C GLY A 29 -10.55 -6.18 13.87
N THR A 30 -11.49 -5.29 14.17
CA THR A 30 -12.04 -5.14 15.53
C THR A 30 -12.71 -6.42 16.00
N LEU A 31 -13.52 -7.05 15.14
CA LEU A 31 -14.18 -8.33 15.49
C LEU A 31 -13.18 -9.46 15.71
N LEU A 32 -12.14 -9.55 14.88
CA LEU A 32 -11.06 -10.53 15.05
C LEU A 32 -10.26 -10.30 16.32
N GLY A 33 -9.99 -9.04 16.66
CA GLY A 33 -9.25 -8.66 17.86
C GLY A 33 -9.91 -9.07 19.16
N LEU A 34 -11.24 -9.30 19.20
CA LEU A 34 -11.97 -9.81 20.37
C LEU A 34 -11.60 -11.26 20.72
N HIS A 35 -11.06 -12.01 19.77
CA HIS A 35 -10.77 -13.44 19.92
C HIS A 35 -9.29 -13.79 19.75
N TYR A 36 -8.46 -12.82 19.30
CA TYR A 36 -7.05 -13.04 19.04
C TYR A 36 -6.20 -12.84 20.31
N THR A 37 -5.22 -13.71 20.52
CA THR A 37 -4.27 -13.62 21.64
C THR A 37 -2.86 -13.35 21.14
N PRO A 38 -2.24 -12.17 21.46
CA PRO A 38 -0.95 -11.74 20.91
C PRO A 38 0.26 -12.31 21.68
N ASP A 39 0.41 -13.61 21.65
CA ASP A 39 1.50 -14.35 22.28
C ASP A 39 2.00 -15.47 21.38
N ILE A 40 3.31 -15.76 21.36
CA ILE A 40 3.91 -16.72 20.42
C ILE A 40 3.39 -18.16 20.56
N TYR A 41 2.93 -18.54 21.74
CA TYR A 41 2.37 -19.88 22.00
C TYR A 41 0.89 -19.96 21.65
N SER A 42 0.19 -18.83 21.64
CA SER A 42 -1.25 -18.76 21.48
C SER A 42 -1.71 -18.14 20.16
N ALA A 43 -0.91 -17.28 19.53
CA ALA A 43 -1.29 -16.51 18.35
C ALA A 43 -1.78 -17.39 17.21
N TYR A 44 -1.00 -18.38 16.82
CA TYR A 44 -1.35 -19.30 15.74
C TYR A 44 -2.63 -20.10 16.06
N TYR A 45 -2.72 -20.62 17.26
CA TYR A 45 -3.89 -21.40 17.71
C TYR A 45 -5.14 -20.53 17.89
N SER A 46 -5.00 -19.27 18.31
CA SER A 46 -6.13 -18.34 18.37
C SER A 46 -6.72 -18.05 16.98
N VAL A 47 -5.89 -17.97 15.94
CA VAL A 47 -6.37 -17.85 14.55
C VAL A 47 -7.11 -19.11 14.10
N ILE A 48 -6.61 -20.30 14.45
CA ILE A 48 -7.31 -21.58 14.17
C ILE A 48 -8.64 -21.64 14.93
N HIS A 49 -8.66 -21.22 16.19
CA HIS A 49 -9.89 -21.14 17.00
C HIS A 49 -10.91 -20.19 16.34
N ILE A 50 -10.48 -19.00 15.88
CA ILE A 50 -11.36 -18.07 15.15
C ILE A 50 -11.96 -18.75 13.92
N TYR A 51 -11.18 -19.51 13.17
CA TYR A 51 -11.66 -20.21 11.98
C TYR A 51 -12.70 -21.29 12.26
N ARG A 52 -12.54 -22.03 13.35
CA ARG A 52 -13.30 -23.25 13.63
C ARG A 52 -14.45 -23.06 14.61
N GLU A 53 -14.25 -22.25 15.64
CA GLU A 53 -15.13 -22.20 16.80
C GLU A 53 -15.92 -20.89 16.93
N VAL A 54 -15.40 -19.80 16.36
CA VAL A 54 -16.08 -18.49 16.44
C VAL A 54 -17.16 -18.41 15.35
N TYR A 55 -18.36 -18.03 15.74
CA TYR A 55 -19.48 -17.88 14.80
C TYR A 55 -19.15 -16.81 13.72
N TYR A 56 -19.20 -17.18 12.45
CA TYR A 56 -18.69 -16.39 11.31
C TYR A 56 -17.21 -15.99 11.37
N GLY A 57 -16.41 -16.57 12.25
CA GLY A 57 -14.99 -16.24 12.42
C GLY A 57 -14.17 -16.47 11.15
N SER A 58 -14.42 -17.59 10.46
CA SER A 58 -13.81 -17.87 9.15
C SER A 58 -14.13 -16.78 8.12
N LEU A 59 -15.37 -16.29 8.08
CA LEU A 59 -15.78 -15.20 7.16
C LEU A 59 -15.03 -13.90 7.49
N TYR A 60 -15.04 -13.46 8.75
CA TYR A 60 -14.34 -12.24 9.17
C TYR A 60 -12.85 -12.31 8.90
N ARG A 61 -12.23 -13.44 9.21
CA ARG A 61 -10.79 -13.63 8.97
C ARG A 61 -10.46 -13.62 7.47
N TYR A 62 -11.28 -14.28 6.66
CA TYR A 62 -11.06 -14.36 5.22
C TYR A 62 -11.31 -13.00 4.54
N VAL A 63 -12.36 -12.28 4.92
CA VAL A 63 -12.62 -10.92 4.44
C VAL A 63 -11.46 -10.01 4.82
N HIS A 64 -11.03 -10.03 6.09
CA HIS A 64 -9.94 -9.17 6.57
C HIS A 64 -8.63 -9.40 5.80
N SER A 65 -8.22 -10.64 5.62
CA SER A 65 -6.99 -10.96 4.89
C SER A 65 -7.10 -10.66 3.39
N SER A 66 -8.25 -10.95 2.78
CA SER A 66 -8.44 -10.76 1.33
C SER A 66 -8.59 -9.30 0.94
N VAL A 67 -9.27 -8.48 1.76
CA VAL A 67 -9.50 -7.04 1.46
C VAL A 67 -8.22 -6.21 1.57
N ALA A 68 -7.16 -6.70 2.21
CA ALA A 68 -5.86 -6.02 2.20
C ALA A 68 -5.35 -5.75 0.77
N SER A 69 -5.47 -6.70 -0.15
CA SER A 69 -5.09 -6.51 -1.56
C SER A 69 -5.93 -5.45 -2.29
N PRO A 70 -7.26 -5.46 -2.25
CA PRO A 70 -8.10 -4.35 -2.74
C PRO A 70 -7.76 -2.99 -2.15
N VAL A 71 -7.42 -2.88 -0.86
CA VAL A 71 -6.96 -1.61 -0.27
C VAL A 71 -5.77 -1.07 -1.06
N PHE A 72 -4.71 -1.87 -1.24
CA PHE A 72 -3.52 -1.42 -1.96
C PHE A 72 -3.78 -1.21 -3.46
N THR A 73 -4.58 -2.04 -4.11
CA THR A 73 -4.94 -1.87 -5.52
C THR A 73 -5.65 -0.53 -5.75
N THR A 74 -6.64 -0.21 -4.91
CA THR A 74 -7.41 1.03 -5.03
C THR A 74 -6.59 2.26 -4.65
N VAL A 75 -5.76 2.19 -3.61
CA VAL A 75 -4.86 3.28 -3.20
C VAL A 75 -3.79 3.53 -4.27
N CYS A 76 -3.16 2.50 -4.83
CA CYS A 76 -2.19 2.65 -5.91
C CYS A 76 -2.83 3.25 -7.16
N THR A 77 -4.03 2.83 -7.53
CA THR A 77 -4.79 3.42 -8.66
C THR A 77 -5.15 4.87 -8.38
N HIS A 78 -5.56 5.21 -7.15
CA HIS A 78 -5.85 6.57 -6.71
C HIS A 78 -4.60 7.47 -6.78
N LEU A 79 -3.48 7.01 -6.30
CA LEU A 79 -2.19 7.71 -6.35
C LEU A 79 -1.73 7.89 -7.81
N SER A 80 -1.76 6.81 -8.60
CA SER A 80 -1.38 6.83 -10.02
C SER A 80 -2.20 7.82 -10.82
N ARG A 81 -3.52 7.90 -10.57
CA ARG A 81 -4.40 8.91 -11.17
C ARG A 81 -3.94 10.32 -10.79
N GLY A 82 -3.63 10.57 -9.51
CA GLY A 82 -3.14 11.86 -9.03
C GLY A 82 -1.85 12.30 -9.70
N ILE A 83 -0.91 11.38 -9.88
CA ILE A 83 0.37 11.63 -10.57
C ILE A 83 0.12 11.87 -12.06
N PHE A 84 -0.60 10.97 -12.74
CA PHE A 84 -0.87 11.07 -14.17
C PHE A 84 -1.55 12.39 -14.58
N HIS A 85 -2.53 12.83 -13.79
CA HIS A 85 -3.26 14.07 -14.07
C HIS A 85 -2.58 15.33 -13.50
N GLY A 86 -1.41 15.21 -12.88
CA GLY A 86 -0.69 16.35 -12.30
C GLY A 86 -1.41 17.00 -11.12
N SER A 87 -2.29 16.27 -10.42
CA SER A 87 -3.08 16.79 -9.31
C SER A 87 -2.21 17.34 -8.17
N TYR A 88 -1.00 16.81 -7.99
CA TYR A 88 -0.01 17.24 -7.01
C TYR A 88 0.35 18.73 -7.14
N ALA A 89 0.29 19.30 -8.34
CA ALA A 89 0.58 20.71 -8.57
C ALA A 89 -0.50 21.65 -7.99
N TYR A 90 -1.74 21.21 -7.96
CA TYR A 90 -2.88 22.04 -7.51
C TYR A 90 -3.29 21.76 -6.09
N VAL A 91 -3.13 20.51 -5.61
CA VAL A 91 -3.59 20.05 -4.31
C VAL A 91 -2.44 19.41 -3.51
N TYR A 92 -1.33 20.13 -3.42
CA TYR A 92 -0.07 19.69 -2.78
C TYR A 92 -0.28 19.09 -1.38
N SER A 93 -1.00 19.81 -0.50
CA SER A 93 -1.25 19.34 0.87
C SER A 93 -2.02 18.02 0.91
N VAL A 94 -2.93 17.80 -0.05
CA VAL A 94 -3.70 16.56 -0.18
C VAL A 94 -2.79 15.41 -0.60
N MET A 95 -1.87 15.67 -1.53
CA MET A 95 -0.90 14.67 -2.00
C MET A 95 0.03 14.22 -0.86
N TRP A 96 0.60 15.16 -0.11
CA TRP A 96 1.47 14.88 1.04
C TRP A 96 0.76 14.04 2.11
N MET A 97 -0.45 14.45 2.47
CA MET A 97 -1.26 13.68 3.43
C MET A 97 -1.57 12.28 2.89
N GLY A 98 -1.88 12.16 1.59
CA GLY A 98 -2.15 10.88 0.94
C GLY A 98 -0.95 9.94 0.95
N ILE A 99 0.26 10.44 0.68
CA ILE A 99 1.49 9.64 0.75
C ILE A 99 1.79 9.22 2.20
N ALA A 100 1.62 10.11 3.16
CA ALA A 100 1.76 9.75 4.58
C ALA A 100 0.80 8.62 4.98
N VAL A 101 -0.46 8.71 4.60
CA VAL A 101 -1.46 7.66 4.82
C VAL A 101 -1.05 6.36 4.13
N PHE A 102 -0.55 6.39 2.89
CA PHE A 102 -0.08 5.21 2.17
C PHE A 102 1.05 4.50 2.92
N LEU A 103 2.06 5.24 3.42
CA LEU A 103 3.16 4.66 4.20
C LEU A 103 2.68 4.05 5.52
N VAL A 104 1.74 4.70 6.19
CA VAL A 104 1.14 4.15 7.42
C VAL A 104 0.34 2.88 7.11
N LEU A 105 -0.43 2.82 6.01
CA LEU A 105 -1.13 1.61 5.57
C LEU A 105 -0.16 0.45 5.29
N MET A 106 1.00 0.71 4.70
CA MET A 106 2.05 -0.30 4.52
C MET A 106 2.54 -0.85 5.86
N ALA A 107 2.81 0.01 6.84
CA ALA A 107 3.21 -0.41 8.18
C ALA A 107 2.11 -1.24 8.87
N ILE A 108 0.85 -0.81 8.77
CA ILE A 108 -0.31 -1.56 9.30
C ILE A 108 -0.37 -2.95 8.67
N ALA A 109 -0.29 -3.04 7.34
CA ALA A 109 -0.38 -4.32 6.63
C ALA A 109 0.77 -5.26 7.00
N TYR A 110 1.99 -4.74 7.10
CA TYR A 110 3.15 -5.52 7.54
C TYR A 110 2.94 -6.11 8.94
N MET A 111 2.59 -5.28 9.91
CA MET A 111 2.35 -5.76 11.28
C MET A 111 1.20 -6.76 11.33
N GLY A 112 0.12 -6.52 10.56
CA GLY A 112 -1.01 -7.44 10.46
C GLY A 112 -0.65 -8.80 9.88
N TYR A 113 0.27 -8.86 8.92
CA TYR A 113 0.75 -10.11 8.35
C TYR A 113 1.57 -10.95 9.33
N VAL A 114 2.22 -10.31 10.30
CA VAL A 114 3.00 -11.00 11.35
C VAL A 114 2.10 -11.67 12.40
N LEU A 115 0.92 -11.11 12.67
CA LEU A 115 0.05 -11.55 13.78
C LEU A 115 -0.40 -13.01 13.73
N PRO A 116 -0.71 -13.65 12.57
CA PRO A 116 -1.08 -15.06 12.52
C PRO A 116 -0.01 -16.01 13.03
N TRP A 117 1.22 -15.56 13.11
CA TRP A 117 2.37 -16.31 13.62
C TRP A 117 2.60 -17.64 12.91
N GLY A 118 2.35 -17.67 11.60
CA GLY A 118 2.75 -18.74 10.72
C GLY A 118 4.21 -18.62 10.29
N SER A 119 4.71 -19.61 9.56
CA SER A 119 6.10 -19.67 9.12
C SER A 119 6.52 -18.41 8.34
N MET A 120 5.72 -17.95 7.39
CA MET A 120 6.01 -16.71 6.63
C MET A 120 5.88 -15.45 7.48
N SER A 121 5.00 -15.43 8.48
CA SER A 121 4.87 -14.32 9.44
C SER A 121 6.17 -14.09 10.19
N TYR A 122 6.76 -15.15 10.73
CA TYR A 122 8.00 -15.10 11.51
C TYR A 122 9.21 -14.75 10.63
N TRP A 123 9.41 -15.49 9.54
CA TRP A 123 10.56 -15.29 8.69
C TRP A 123 10.52 -13.96 7.93
N GLY A 124 9.34 -13.51 7.50
CA GLY A 124 9.15 -12.18 6.94
C GLY A 124 9.46 -11.08 7.95
N ALA A 125 9.00 -11.21 9.19
CA ALA A 125 9.32 -10.27 10.27
C ALA A 125 10.83 -10.23 10.55
N THR A 126 11.49 -11.39 10.58
CA THR A 126 12.93 -11.49 10.81
C THR A 126 13.72 -10.77 9.70
N VAL A 127 13.35 -10.94 8.44
CA VAL A 127 14.01 -10.25 7.31
C VAL A 127 13.84 -8.73 7.44
N ILE A 128 12.62 -8.24 7.65
CA ILE A 128 12.33 -6.80 7.67
C ILE A 128 12.95 -6.12 8.90
N THR A 129 12.87 -6.71 10.07
CA THR A 129 13.51 -6.13 11.27
C THR A 129 15.03 -6.09 11.13
N ASN A 130 15.64 -7.11 10.50
CA ASN A 130 17.08 -7.12 10.23
C ASN A 130 17.54 -6.03 9.26
N LEU A 131 16.66 -5.45 8.41
CA LEU A 131 17.04 -4.29 7.59
C LEU A 131 17.38 -3.08 8.45
N LEU A 132 16.78 -2.95 9.62
CA LEU A 132 17.02 -1.88 10.57
C LEU A 132 18.31 -2.05 11.38
N SER A 133 19.03 -3.17 11.24
CA SER A 133 20.22 -3.48 12.01
C SER A 133 21.41 -2.53 11.76
N SER A 134 21.34 -1.74 10.68
CA SER A 134 22.31 -0.66 10.40
C SER A 134 22.21 0.50 11.38
N ILE A 135 21.10 0.62 12.11
CA ILE A 135 20.86 1.67 13.09
C ILE A 135 21.02 1.05 14.49
N PRO A 136 22.06 1.40 15.25
CA PRO A 136 22.32 0.81 16.56
C PRO A 136 21.10 0.94 17.50
N GLY A 137 20.75 -0.14 18.19
CA GLY A 137 19.69 -0.17 19.18
C GLY A 137 18.26 -0.28 18.63
N VAL A 138 18.03 -0.05 17.33
CA VAL A 138 16.67 -0.03 16.75
C VAL A 138 16.05 -1.43 16.72
N VAL A 139 16.81 -2.47 16.35
CA VAL A 139 16.29 -3.84 16.31
C VAL A 139 15.85 -4.33 17.70
N PRO A 140 16.67 -4.23 18.75
CA PRO A 140 16.22 -4.58 20.11
C PRO A 140 15.03 -3.75 20.59
N TRP A 141 14.94 -2.49 20.20
CA TRP A 141 13.80 -1.63 20.55
C TRP A 141 12.53 -2.04 19.85
N VAL A 142 12.57 -2.32 18.54
CA VAL A 142 11.39 -2.77 17.75
C VAL A 142 10.94 -4.16 18.17
N CYS A 143 11.88 -5.11 18.27
CA CYS A 143 11.54 -6.49 18.62
C CYS A 143 11.19 -6.68 20.11
N GLY A 144 11.68 -5.81 20.98
CA GLY A 144 11.57 -6.00 22.44
C GLY A 144 12.55 -7.03 22.98
N GLY A 145 13.61 -7.32 22.24
CA GLY A 145 14.64 -8.31 22.50
C GLY A 145 15.59 -8.44 21.33
N PHE A 146 16.47 -9.41 21.36
CA PHE A 146 17.50 -9.58 20.31
C PHE A 146 16.96 -10.21 19.02
N HIS A 147 15.76 -10.78 19.06
CA HIS A 147 15.10 -11.42 17.92
C HIS A 147 13.58 -11.25 18.00
N VAL A 148 12.90 -11.58 16.92
CA VAL A 148 11.44 -11.58 16.84
C VAL A 148 10.86 -12.63 17.79
N SER A 149 10.01 -12.22 18.75
CA SER A 149 9.52 -13.05 19.83
C SER A 149 8.17 -12.54 20.38
N SER A 150 7.70 -13.03 21.54
CA SER A 150 6.43 -12.64 22.14
C SER A 150 6.27 -11.12 22.34
N PRO A 151 7.29 -10.37 22.86
CA PRO A 151 7.19 -8.92 22.93
C PRO A 151 6.97 -8.24 21.57
N THR A 152 7.50 -8.82 20.49
CA THR A 152 7.29 -8.30 19.13
C THR A 152 5.84 -8.46 18.70
N VAL A 153 5.26 -9.65 18.88
CA VAL A 153 3.87 -9.94 18.54
C VAL A 153 2.92 -9.03 19.31
N SER A 154 3.14 -8.87 20.61
CA SER A 154 2.32 -8.00 21.48
C SER A 154 2.36 -6.54 21.03
N ARG A 155 3.56 -6.00 20.72
CA ARG A 155 3.71 -4.63 20.21
C ARG A 155 3.05 -4.45 18.86
N TYR A 156 3.26 -5.39 17.95
CA TYR A 156 2.66 -5.33 16.61
C TYR A 156 1.15 -5.42 16.67
N TYR A 157 0.57 -6.19 17.58
CA TYR A 157 -0.87 -6.22 17.80
C TYR A 157 -1.41 -4.87 18.25
N ILE A 158 -0.79 -4.24 19.26
CA ILE A 158 -1.23 -2.94 19.78
C ILE A 158 -1.14 -1.88 18.68
N ILE A 159 -0.01 -1.81 17.96
CA ILE A 159 0.19 -0.81 16.92
C ILE A 159 -0.73 -1.09 15.73
N HIS A 160 -0.85 -2.34 15.29
CA HIS A 160 -1.75 -2.74 14.20
C HIS A 160 -3.21 -2.41 14.48
N SER A 161 -3.68 -2.56 15.71
CA SER A 161 -5.07 -2.24 16.07
C SER A 161 -5.32 -0.75 16.27
N THR A 162 -4.31 0.02 16.71
CA THR A 162 -4.44 1.45 17.00
C THR A 162 -4.24 2.33 15.77
N LEU A 163 -3.24 2.04 14.94
CA LEU A 163 -2.92 2.86 13.76
C LEU A 163 -4.08 3.01 12.77
N PRO A 164 -4.92 2.00 12.48
CA PRO A 164 -6.07 2.17 11.58
C PRO A 164 -7.06 3.22 12.07
N VAL A 165 -7.27 3.35 13.37
CA VAL A 165 -8.15 4.38 13.96
C VAL A 165 -7.55 5.77 13.72
N LEU A 166 -6.25 5.94 13.98
CA LEU A 166 -5.53 7.19 13.69
C LEU A 166 -5.52 7.52 12.19
N THR A 167 -5.34 6.49 11.35
CA THR A 167 -5.38 6.62 9.90
C THR A 167 -6.75 7.08 9.41
N THR A 168 -7.83 6.59 10.00
CA THR A 168 -9.19 7.04 9.69
C THR A 168 -9.35 8.54 10.01
N GLY A 169 -8.80 9.01 11.12
CA GLY A 169 -8.72 10.44 11.44
C GLY A 169 -7.94 11.24 10.38
N SER A 170 -6.79 10.71 9.94
CA SER A 170 -5.97 11.32 8.89
C SER A 170 -6.70 11.38 7.54
N LEU A 171 -7.51 10.37 7.20
CA LEU A 171 -8.36 10.39 6.00
C LEU A 171 -9.41 11.51 6.04
N VAL A 172 -9.98 11.80 7.20
CA VAL A 172 -10.89 12.95 7.36
C VAL A 172 -10.16 14.26 7.04
N PHE A 173 -8.95 14.46 7.54
CA PHE A 173 -8.15 15.65 7.20
C PHE A 173 -7.78 15.69 5.71
N HIS A 174 -7.42 14.54 5.10
CA HIS A 174 -7.17 14.46 3.66
C HIS A 174 -8.35 14.96 2.83
N VAL A 175 -9.57 14.54 3.18
CA VAL A 175 -10.81 14.99 2.52
C VAL A 175 -11.12 16.46 2.81
N LEU A 176 -10.89 16.94 4.03
CA LEU A 176 -11.07 18.34 4.39
C LEU A 176 -10.14 19.26 3.59
N TYR A 177 -8.85 18.88 3.44
CA TYR A 177 -7.92 19.62 2.58
C TYR A 177 -8.35 19.60 1.11
N LEU A 178 -8.83 18.47 0.60
CA LEU A 178 -9.38 18.36 -0.74
C LEU A 178 -10.57 19.33 -0.95
N HIS A 179 -11.51 19.37 -0.01
CA HIS A 179 -12.68 20.21 -0.09
C HIS A 179 -12.34 21.71 0.00
N ARG A 180 -11.28 22.06 0.72
CA ARG A 180 -10.82 23.46 0.83
C ARG A 180 -10.20 23.97 -0.48
N LEU A 181 -9.48 23.09 -1.21
CA LEU A 181 -8.73 23.45 -2.42
C LEU A 181 -9.49 23.19 -3.72
N SER A 182 -10.67 22.57 -3.64
CA SER A 182 -11.46 21.97 -4.71
C SER A 182 -10.80 20.77 -5.41
N SER A 183 -11.63 19.98 -6.10
CA SER A 183 -11.19 18.80 -6.82
C SER A 183 -10.43 19.17 -8.09
N SER A 184 -9.39 18.41 -8.44
CA SER A 184 -8.68 18.53 -9.72
C SER A 184 -9.57 18.05 -10.87
N SER A 185 -9.37 18.62 -12.05
CA SER A 185 -10.05 18.24 -13.29
C SER A 185 -9.10 17.41 -14.18
N ASN A 186 -9.62 16.80 -15.24
CA ASN A 186 -8.82 16.19 -16.28
C ASN A 186 -8.01 17.28 -17.02
N PRO A 187 -6.72 17.05 -17.33
CA PRO A 187 -5.95 17.95 -18.17
C PRO A 187 -6.62 18.17 -19.54
N GLY A 188 -6.60 19.39 -20.03
CA GLY A 188 -7.20 19.75 -21.31
C GLY A 188 -8.71 20.01 -21.31
N TYR A 189 -9.40 19.76 -20.18
CA TYR A 189 -10.81 20.12 -20.02
C TYR A 189 -10.95 21.36 -19.14
N GLY A 190 -11.70 22.35 -19.62
CA GLY A 190 -11.99 23.56 -18.86
C GLY A 190 -12.71 23.24 -17.54
N THR A 191 -12.24 23.82 -16.44
CA THR A 191 -12.84 23.65 -15.11
C THR A 191 -14.13 24.43 -14.91
N ASN A 192 -14.54 25.24 -15.90
CA ASN A 192 -15.69 26.12 -15.82
C ASN A 192 -17.03 25.36 -15.84
N ASN A 193 -17.07 24.16 -16.45
CA ASN A 193 -18.27 23.35 -16.46
C ASN A 193 -18.33 22.50 -15.17
N ARG A 194 -19.02 23.03 -14.16
CA ARG A 194 -19.18 22.39 -12.85
C ARG A 194 -20.61 21.93 -12.64
N ILE A 195 -20.73 20.79 -11.97
CA ILE A 195 -21.99 20.20 -11.51
C ILE A 195 -21.98 20.05 -9.99
N HIS A 196 -23.14 19.96 -9.39
CA HIS A 196 -23.22 19.66 -7.96
C HIS A 196 -22.79 18.21 -7.69
N PHE A 197 -22.05 18.02 -6.59
CA PHE A 197 -21.60 16.67 -6.18
C PHE A 197 -22.81 15.75 -5.92
N TYR A 198 -23.82 16.25 -5.19
CA TYR A 198 -25.08 15.52 -5.00
C TYR A 198 -25.80 15.37 -6.34
N THR A 199 -26.38 14.25 -6.59
CA THR A 199 -26.98 13.66 -7.78
C THR A 199 -25.99 12.85 -8.60
N TRP A 200 -25.26 13.42 -9.54
CA TRP A 200 -24.45 12.67 -10.52
C TRP A 200 -23.24 11.95 -9.91
N LEU A 201 -22.42 12.68 -9.15
CA LEU A 201 -21.19 12.12 -8.58
C LEU A 201 -21.49 11.12 -7.44
N VAL A 202 -22.53 11.36 -6.65
CA VAL A 202 -22.99 10.41 -5.63
C VAL A 202 -23.45 9.09 -6.27
N HIS A 203 -24.16 9.13 -7.40
CA HIS A 203 -24.54 7.91 -8.11
C HIS A 203 -23.32 7.15 -8.65
N LYS A 204 -22.31 7.85 -9.18
CA LYS A 204 -21.05 7.24 -9.60
C LYS A 204 -20.30 6.61 -8.43
N ASP A 205 -20.23 7.27 -7.29
CA ASP A 205 -19.63 6.75 -6.08
C ASP A 205 -20.37 5.51 -5.58
N THR A 206 -21.69 5.53 -5.58
CA THR A 206 -22.51 4.37 -5.21
C THR A 206 -22.27 3.20 -6.15
N LEU A 207 -22.18 3.43 -7.44
CA LEU A 207 -21.86 2.37 -8.41
C LEU A 207 -20.46 1.78 -8.17
N ALA A 208 -19.48 2.62 -7.88
CA ALA A 208 -18.13 2.16 -7.54
C ALA A 208 -18.11 1.31 -6.26
N LEU A 209 -18.84 1.72 -5.22
CA LEU A 209 -18.97 0.96 -3.97
C LEU A 209 -19.65 -0.40 -4.21
N VAL A 210 -20.74 -0.44 -4.96
CA VAL A 210 -21.43 -1.69 -5.30
C VAL A 210 -20.51 -2.60 -6.12
N SER A 211 -19.79 -2.06 -7.10
CA SER A 211 -18.82 -2.84 -7.90
C SER A 211 -17.70 -3.41 -7.03
N GLY A 212 -17.14 -2.61 -6.13
CA GLY A 212 -16.12 -3.05 -5.17
C GLY A 212 -16.64 -4.15 -4.23
N LEU A 213 -17.87 -4.01 -3.75
CA LEU A 213 -18.52 -5.03 -2.92
C LEU A 213 -18.70 -6.36 -3.68
N VAL A 214 -19.16 -6.32 -4.94
CA VAL A 214 -19.31 -7.50 -5.79
C VAL A 214 -17.96 -8.20 -5.99
N VAL A 215 -16.89 -7.46 -6.31
CA VAL A 215 -15.53 -8.01 -6.45
C VAL A 215 -15.08 -8.67 -5.15
N THR A 216 -15.29 -8.01 -4.01
CA THR A 216 -14.91 -8.52 -2.69
C THR A 216 -15.68 -9.81 -2.36
N ILE A 217 -16.99 -9.83 -2.55
CA ILE A 217 -17.82 -11.03 -2.32
C ILE A 217 -17.38 -12.17 -3.24
N THR A 218 -17.12 -11.88 -4.52
CA THR A 218 -16.66 -12.89 -5.47
C THR A 218 -15.32 -13.49 -5.03
N GLN A 219 -14.35 -12.65 -4.62
CA GLN A 219 -13.06 -13.11 -4.12
C GLN A 219 -13.21 -13.96 -2.85
N VAL A 220 -14.02 -13.50 -1.90
CA VAL A 220 -14.24 -14.19 -0.62
C VAL A 220 -14.97 -15.53 -0.81
N SER A 221 -15.94 -15.57 -1.73
CA SER A 221 -16.76 -16.78 -1.95
C SER A 221 -16.07 -17.85 -2.79
N TYR A 222 -15.28 -17.44 -3.78
CA TYR A 222 -14.72 -18.35 -4.78
C TYR A 222 -13.19 -18.45 -4.75
N GLY A 223 -12.49 -17.57 -4.03
CA GLY A 223 -11.03 -17.57 -3.97
C GLY A 223 -10.38 -17.44 -5.35
N VAL A 224 -10.89 -16.52 -6.19
CA VAL A 224 -10.48 -16.36 -7.60
C VAL A 224 -8.98 -16.14 -7.75
N ILE A 225 -8.38 -15.42 -6.80
CA ILE A 225 -6.94 -15.16 -6.74
C ILE A 225 -6.41 -15.70 -5.41
N MET A 226 -5.32 -16.47 -5.47
CA MET A 226 -4.63 -16.93 -4.27
C MET A 226 -3.85 -15.74 -3.68
N LEU A 227 -4.37 -15.16 -2.59
CA LEU A 227 -3.80 -13.99 -1.93
C LEU A 227 -2.94 -14.34 -0.71
N ALA A 228 -2.93 -15.59 -0.27
CA ALA A 228 -2.19 -16.05 0.90
C ALA A 228 -1.04 -16.97 0.48
N HIS A 229 0.12 -16.79 1.12
CA HIS A 229 1.24 -17.72 0.93
C HIS A 229 0.94 -19.05 1.66
N PRO A 230 1.04 -20.21 1.00
CA PRO A 230 0.68 -21.50 1.61
C PRO A 230 1.51 -21.81 2.85
N ASP A 231 2.79 -21.48 2.88
CA ASP A 231 3.68 -21.75 4.03
C ASP A 231 3.28 -20.96 5.28
N ASN A 232 2.41 -19.93 5.16
CA ASN A 232 1.89 -19.22 6.33
C ASN A 232 0.75 -19.95 7.05
N THR A 233 0.29 -21.06 6.48
CA THR A 233 -0.64 -22.01 7.12
C THR A 233 0.08 -23.01 8.04
N LEU A 234 1.40 -23.05 7.98
CA LEU A 234 2.23 -23.88 8.85
C LEU A 234 2.60 -23.11 10.11
N GLU A 235 2.56 -23.81 11.23
CA GLU A 235 3.06 -23.26 12.50
C GLU A 235 4.54 -22.90 12.37
N VAL A 236 4.96 -21.84 13.06
CA VAL A 236 6.34 -21.36 12.98
C VAL A 236 7.34 -22.38 13.52
N SER A 237 8.40 -22.61 12.78
CA SER A 237 9.60 -23.29 13.25
C SER A 237 10.79 -22.34 13.09
N VAL A 238 11.47 -22.05 14.18
CA VAL A 238 12.68 -21.22 14.17
C VAL A 238 13.89 -21.94 13.58
N LEU A 239 13.84 -23.28 13.50
CA LEU A 239 14.91 -24.13 12.99
C LEU A 239 14.79 -24.42 11.50
N TYR A 240 13.63 -24.18 10.92
CA TYR A 240 13.36 -24.46 9.50
C TYR A 240 12.98 -23.19 8.76
N THR A 241 13.90 -22.71 7.92
CA THR A 241 13.67 -21.54 7.06
C THR A 241 12.99 -21.98 5.76
N PRO A 242 11.88 -21.36 5.34
CA PRO A 242 11.28 -21.61 4.03
C PRO A 242 12.30 -21.39 2.91
N LEU A 243 12.20 -22.17 1.85
CA LEU A 243 13.11 -22.09 0.71
C LEU A 243 13.05 -20.73 -0.01
N HIS A 244 11.89 -20.09 0.01
CA HIS A 244 11.68 -18.84 -0.68
C HIS A 244 10.77 -17.91 0.15
N ILE A 245 11.38 -16.93 0.81
CA ILE A 245 10.65 -15.91 1.59
C ILE A 245 10.31 -14.76 0.66
N VAL A 246 9.04 -14.61 0.32
CA VAL A 246 8.52 -13.54 -0.54
C VAL A 246 7.47 -12.74 0.23
N PRO A 247 7.59 -11.41 0.30
CA PRO A 247 6.56 -10.57 0.90
C PRO A 247 5.30 -10.49 0.00
N GLU A 248 4.23 -9.94 0.56
CA GLU A 248 3.00 -9.64 -0.19
C GLU A 248 3.29 -8.73 -1.39
N TRP A 249 2.46 -8.84 -2.45
CA TRP A 249 2.72 -8.20 -3.75
C TRP A 249 2.94 -6.67 -3.66
N TYR A 250 2.25 -5.99 -2.74
CA TYR A 250 2.37 -4.53 -2.57
C TYR A 250 3.69 -4.08 -1.92
N PHE A 251 4.52 -5.01 -1.43
CA PHE A 251 5.88 -4.77 -0.97
C PHE A 251 6.96 -5.16 -2.00
N LEU A 252 6.61 -5.88 -3.07
CA LEU A 252 7.57 -6.46 -4.00
C LEU A 252 8.44 -5.42 -4.70
N GLU A 253 7.91 -4.23 -5.01
CA GLU A 253 8.68 -3.14 -5.60
C GLU A 253 9.85 -2.73 -4.69
N PHE A 254 9.58 -2.51 -3.41
CA PHE A 254 10.60 -2.16 -2.42
C PHE A 254 11.55 -3.31 -2.13
N TYR A 255 11.04 -4.51 -2.10
CA TYR A 255 11.85 -5.71 -1.90
C TYR A 255 12.80 -5.97 -3.08
N SER A 256 12.40 -5.67 -4.30
CA SER A 256 13.26 -5.75 -5.49
C SER A 256 14.46 -4.79 -5.38
N ILE A 257 14.24 -3.58 -4.88
CA ILE A 257 15.30 -2.61 -4.62
C ILE A 257 16.32 -3.16 -3.61
N LEU A 258 15.84 -3.68 -2.49
CA LEU A 258 16.69 -4.25 -1.44
C LEU A 258 17.56 -5.40 -1.93
N LYS A 259 17.02 -6.28 -2.80
CA LYS A 259 17.77 -7.39 -3.39
C LYS A 259 18.78 -6.96 -4.45
N SER A 260 18.51 -5.87 -5.15
CA SER A 260 19.33 -5.40 -6.27
C SER A 260 20.59 -4.64 -5.82
N ILE A 261 20.57 -4.03 -4.64
CA ILE A 261 21.67 -3.21 -4.13
C ILE A 261 22.55 -4.05 -3.19
N PRO A 262 23.88 -4.11 -3.43
CA PRO A 262 24.79 -4.81 -2.56
C PRO A 262 24.93 -4.08 -1.22
N GLY A 263 24.84 -4.84 -0.15
CA GLY A 263 24.93 -4.29 1.21
C GLY A 263 23.55 -3.89 1.78
N ARG A 264 23.29 -4.34 3.00
CA ARG A 264 22.01 -4.15 3.70
C ARG A 264 21.67 -2.68 3.91
N SER A 265 22.65 -1.91 4.41
CA SER A 265 22.49 -0.49 4.72
C SER A 265 22.27 0.35 3.45
N SER A 266 23.04 0.08 2.41
CA SER A 266 22.92 0.79 1.12
C SER A 266 21.59 0.50 0.45
N GLY A 267 21.13 -0.76 0.43
CA GLY A 267 19.82 -1.14 -0.08
C GLY A 267 18.68 -0.42 0.66
N PHE A 268 18.77 -0.37 1.99
CA PHE A 268 17.80 0.33 2.81
C PHE A 268 17.77 1.85 2.52
N LEU A 269 18.93 2.50 2.42
CA LEU A 269 19.02 3.92 2.09
C LEU A 269 18.45 4.23 0.70
N VAL A 270 18.76 3.39 -0.30
CA VAL A 270 18.21 3.55 -1.66
C VAL A 270 16.68 3.38 -1.65
N MET A 271 16.16 2.42 -0.90
CA MET A 271 14.72 2.25 -0.75
C MET A 271 14.05 3.48 -0.12
N ILE A 272 14.62 4.05 0.94
CA ILE A 272 14.11 5.28 1.56
C ILE A 272 14.16 6.46 0.57
N SER A 273 15.27 6.60 -0.17
CA SER A 273 15.40 7.65 -1.18
C SER A 273 14.36 7.49 -2.30
N TYR A 274 14.07 6.25 -2.70
CA TYR A 274 13.05 5.93 -3.70
C TYR A 274 11.64 6.34 -3.23
N ILE A 275 11.31 6.07 -1.97
CA ILE A 275 10.07 6.55 -1.35
C ILE A 275 10.03 8.08 -1.30
N TYR A 276 11.16 8.71 -0.96
CA TYR A 276 11.26 10.17 -0.91
C TYR A 276 11.00 10.83 -2.27
N VAL A 277 11.42 10.22 -3.37
CA VAL A 277 11.12 10.71 -4.72
C VAL A 277 9.62 10.83 -4.98
N LEU A 278 8.77 9.99 -4.38
CA LEU A 278 7.32 10.14 -4.48
C LEU A 278 6.82 11.47 -3.86
N ASN A 279 7.52 11.99 -2.86
CA ASN A 279 7.18 13.25 -2.22
C ASN A 279 7.64 14.47 -3.05
N THR A 280 8.69 14.33 -3.85
CA THR A 280 9.24 15.45 -4.64
C THR A 280 8.35 15.85 -5.83
N TYR A 281 7.38 15.02 -6.22
CA TYR A 281 6.40 15.39 -7.25
C TYR A 281 5.69 16.72 -6.93
N GLY A 282 5.39 16.97 -5.66
CA GLY A 282 4.72 18.20 -5.25
C GLY A 282 5.63 19.42 -5.22
N GLU A 283 6.94 19.25 -4.97
CA GLU A 283 7.92 20.34 -4.85
C GLU A 283 8.47 20.80 -6.20
N ALA A 284 8.52 19.91 -7.18
CA ALA A 284 9.08 20.18 -8.51
C ALA A 284 8.19 21.06 -9.40
N CYS A 285 7.01 21.45 -8.92
CA CYS A 285 6.17 22.43 -9.59
C CYS A 285 6.82 23.83 -9.47
N THR A 286 7.66 24.16 -10.44
CA THR A 286 8.18 25.52 -10.62
C THR A 286 7.04 26.53 -10.80
N PRO A 287 7.25 27.83 -10.52
CA PRO A 287 6.27 28.90 -10.73
C PRO A 287 5.76 29.02 -12.18
N SER A 288 6.45 28.43 -13.14
CA SER A 288 5.99 28.21 -14.51
C SER A 288 4.91 27.11 -14.63
N GLY A 289 4.45 26.57 -13.53
CA GLY A 289 3.30 25.72 -13.13
C GLY A 289 2.47 24.95 -14.15
N LEU A 290 2.69 25.12 -15.40
CA LEU A 290 1.95 24.52 -16.50
C LEU A 290 2.67 23.31 -17.13
N ALA A 291 3.98 23.15 -16.94
CA ALA A 291 4.74 22.12 -17.63
C ALA A 291 4.35 20.68 -17.24
N GLY A 292 4.08 20.42 -15.95
CA GLY A 292 3.62 19.10 -15.48
C GLY A 292 2.17 18.77 -15.81
N CYS A 293 1.37 19.75 -16.23
CA CYS A 293 -0.07 19.61 -16.51
C CYS A 293 -0.39 19.61 -18.01
N THR A 294 0.59 19.95 -18.86
CA THR A 294 0.41 19.91 -20.31
C THR A 294 0.43 18.46 -20.81
N VAL A 295 -0.59 18.10 -21.55
CA VAL A 295 -0.67 16.81 -22.26
C VAL A 295 0.20 16.90 -23.48
N HIS A 296 1.42 16.34 -23.43
CA HIS A 296 2.27 16.19 -24.61
C HIS A 296 2.67 14.71 -24.77
N THR A 297 3.10 14.35 -25.97
CA THR A 297 3.41 12.95 -26.33
C THR A 297 4.48 12.35 -25.41
N GLY A 298 5.48 13.13 -24.99
CA GLY A 298 6.52 12.69 -24.06
C GLY A 298 5.97 12.23 -22.71
N LYS A 299 4.94 12.90 -22.18
CA LYS A 299 4.30 12.54 -20.93
C LYS A 299 3.68 11.13 -20.98
N TYR A 300 2.99 10.79 -22.05
CA TYR A 300 2.42 9.44 -22.23
C TYR A 300 3.51 8.38 -22.36
N TYR A 301 4.57 8.68 -23.07
CA TYR A 301 5.70 7.77 -23.23
C TYR A 301 6.40 7.51 -21.89
N THR A 302 6.70 8.57 -21.15
CA THR A 302 7.33 8.46 -19.82
C THR A 302 6.42 7.71 -18.82
N TRP A 303 5.11 7.96 -18.87
CA TRP A 303 4.13 7.23 -18.06
C TRP A 303 4.09 5.74 -18.42
N TYR A 304 4.12 5.41 -19.71
CA TYR A 304 4.18 4.03 -20.17
C TYR A 304 5.42 3.32 -19.64
N LEU A 305 6.60 3.92 -19.79
CA LEU A 305 7.85 3.38 -19.30
C LEU A 305 7.83 3.22 -17.77
N LEU A 306 7.28 4.17 -17.04
CA LEU A 306 7.11 4.09 -15.60
C LEU A 306 6.21 2.91 -15.21
N SER A 307 5.09 2.74 -15.89
CA SER A 307 4.16 1.64 -15.64
C SER A 307 4.78 0.27 -15.91
N VAL A 308 5.48 0.12 -17.03
CA VAL A 308 6.24 -1.09 -17.37
C VAL A 308 7.32 -1.34 -16.31
N SER A 309 7.98 -0.29 -15.86
CA SER A 309 9.02 -0.41 -14.85
C SER A 309 8.46 -0.89 -13.50
N VAL A 310 7.31 -0.41 -13.05
CA VAL A 310 6.65 -0.92 -11.83
C VAL A 310 6.28 -2.40 -11.98
N LEU A 311 5.69 -2.81 -13.09
CA LEU A 311 5.33 -4.22 -13.31
C LEU A 311 6.58 -5.13 -13.31
N TYR A 312 7.67 -4.65 -13.92
CA TYR A 312 8.93 -5.38 -13.91
C TYR A 312 9.53 -5.52 -12.51
N SER A 313 9.40 -4.50 -11.64
CA SER A 313 9.86 -4.58 -10.25
C SER A 313 9.05 -5.57 -9.42
N LEU A 314 7.75 -5.64 -9.63
CA LEU A 314 6.92 -6.65 -8.96
C LEU A 314 7.39 -8.05 -9.34
N TRP A 315 7.65 -8.30 -10.63
CA TRP A 315 8.21 -9.57 -11.09
C TRP A 315 9.59 -9.85 -10.50
N MET A 316 10.50 -8.86 -10.49
CA MET A 316 11.83 -9.00 -9.89
C MET A 316 11.78 -9.22 -8.38
N GLY A 317 10.79 -8.66 -7.71
CA GLY A 317 10.56 -8.87 -6.28
C GLY A 317 10.34 -10.35 -5.92
N VAL A 318 9.74 -11.13 -6.82
CA VAL A 318 9.51 -12.57 -6.63
C VAL A 318 10.76 -13.40 -6.92
N GLN A 319 11.66 -12.98 -7.82
CA GLN A 319 12.80 -13.79 -8.22
C GLN A 319 13.81 -13.99 -7.09
N LEU A 320 14.53 -15.13 -7.12
CA LEU A 320 15.64 -15.36 -6.20
C LEU A 320 16.81 -14.39 -6.48
N PRO A 321 17.57 -13.97 -5.46
CA PRO A 321 18.69 -13.03 -5.61
C PRO A 321 19.92 -13.72 -6.23
N GLN A 322 19.81 -14.15 -7.48
CA GLN A 322 20.90 -14.76 -8.27
C GLN A 322 21.51 -13.71 -9.21
N GLY A 323 22.76 -13.96 -9.68
CA GLY A 323 23.59 -12.99 -10.38
C GLY A 323 22.90 -12.20 -11.51
N GLU A 324 22.18 -12.86 -12.40
CA GLU A 324 21.47 -12.22 -13.51
C GLU A 324 20.33 -11.32 -13.02
N TYR A 325 19.50 -11.80 -12.10
CA TYR A 325 18.37 -11.05 -11.56
C TYR A 325 18.81 -9.80 -10.76
N ILE A 326 19.96 -9.87 -10.08
CA ILE A 326 20.54 -8.71 -9.41
C ILE A 326 20.92 -7.64 -10.43
N SER A 327 21.54 -8.03 -11.55
CA SER A 327 21.97 -7.12 -12.61
C SER A 327 20.75 -6.46 -13.31
N TYR A 328 19.74 -7.26 -13.64
CA TYR A 328 18.48 -6.76 -14.21
C TYR A 328 17.76 -5.81 -13.24
N GLY A 329 17.72 -6.13 -11.94
CA GLY A 329 17.13 -5.27 -10.92
C GLY A 329 17.82 -3.91 -10.83
N ARG A 330 19.15 -3.85 -10.94
CA ARG A 330 19.90 -2.57 -10.97
C ARG A 330 19.58 -1.73 -12.18
N GLY A 331 19.62 -2.34 -13.37
CA GLY A 331 19.29 -1.64 -14.62
C GLY A 331 17.88 -1.07 -14.59
N TYR A 332 16.93 -1.87 -14.12
CA TYR A 332 15.55 -1.48 -13.95
C TYR A 332 15.37 -0.32 -12.95
N LEU A 333 16.02 -0.39 -11.79
CA LEU A 333 15.96 0.69 -10.79
C LEU A 333 16.41 2.03 -11.35
N MET A 334 17.47 2.04 -12.16
CA MET A 334 17.96 3.24 -12.85
C MET A 334 16.91 3.79 -13.83
N VAL A 335 16.28 2.93 -14.63
CA VAL A 335 15.20 3.34 -15.55
C VAL A 335 14.00 3.90 -14.78
N SER A 336 13.60 3.27 -13.69
CA SER A 336 12.48 3.72 -12.85
C SER A 336 12.74 5.09 -12.23
N ILE A 337 13.93 5.32 -11.69
CA ILE A 337 14.32 6.63 -11.15
C ILE A 337 14.36 7.68 -12.28
N TRP A 338 14.97 7.36 -13.41
CA TRP A 338 15.04 8.27 -14.56
C TRP A 338 13.65 8.66 -15.06
N CYS A 339 12.73 7.70 -15.21
CA CYS A 339 11.35 7.97 -15.61
C CYS A 339 10.62 8.88 -14.62
N ARG A 340 10.83 8.69 -13.31
CA ARG A 340 10.22 9.55 -12.28
C ARG A 340 10.76 10.97 -12.33
N VAL A 341 12.07 11.12 -12.40
CA VAL A 341 12.71 12.44 -12.53
C VAL A 341 12.32 13.12 -13.85
N GLY A 342 12.31 12.38 -14.95
CA GLY A 342 11.87 12.89 -16.25
C GLY A 342 10.41 13.34 -16.25
N TYR A 343 9.53 12.55 -15.63
CA TYR A 343 8.12 12.90 -15.50
C TYR A 343 7.89 14.19 -14.69
N ILE A 344 8.67 14.40 -13.63
CA ILE A 344 8.66 15.62 -12.82
C ILE A 344 9.09 16.83 -13.65
N ASN A 345 10.12 16.69 -14.48
CA ASN A 345 10.70 17.76 -15.27
C ASN A 345 9.97 18.02 -16.61
N GLY A 346 8.92 17.26 -16.91
CA GLY A 346 8.08 17.47 -18.09
C GLY A 346 8.68 16.93 -19.41
N PHE A 347 9.58 15.92 -19.33
CA PHE A 347 10.09 15.22 -20.51
C PHE A 347 9.12 14.21 -21.07
#